data_6f5693e0b7c3b4ebc29dba2cb0c659f4
#
_entry.id   6f5693e0b7c3b4ebc29dba2cb0c659f4
#
_cell.length_a   1.000
_cell.length_b   1.000
_cell.length_c   1.000
_cell.angle_alpha   90.00
_cell.angle_beta   90.00
_cell.angle_gamma   90.00
#
_symmetry.space_group_name_H-M   'P 1'
#
loop_
_entity.id
_entity.type
_entity.pdbx_description
1 polymer ?
#
loop_
_entity_poly.entity_id
_entity_poly.type
_entity_poly.pdbx_seq_one_letter_code
_entity_poly.pdbx_strand_id
1 'polypeptide(L)'
;LSALFLAGCPGPGDRLKADEEGYVTTVNNDICFSIKNGNAYHLSAILINARGAPANRAWSNFNPGLAIVNNKVCIPPSLYSFDHDGIFYIRAIFTLKNESKRVVSALEVKDKRIRSVRPNDMEMLRPYEKMLDKQ
;
A
#
# COMPACT_ATOMS: atom_id res chain seq x y z
N LEU A 1 32.75 23.53 -6.62
CA LEU A 1 32.20 23.70 -5.84
C LEU A 1 30.83 23.58 -5.81
N SER A 2 30.12 24.38 -6.39
CA SER A 2 28.74 24.25 -6.32
C SER A 2 28.26 22.95 -6.78
N ALA A 3 28.96 22.34 -7.56
CA ALA A 3 28.50 21.10 -8.07
C ALA A 3 28.23 20.15 -7.01
N LEU A 4 28.83 20.40 -5.91
CA LEU A 4 28.63 19.51 -4.97
C LEU A 4 27.33 19.42 -4.49
N PHE A 5 26.63 20.55 -4.42
CA PHE A 5 25.44 20.42 -3.96
C PHE A 5 24.50 19.85 -4.78
N LEU A 6 24.82 19.79 -5.91
CA LEU A 6 23.96 19.18 -6.77
C LEU A 6 23.96 17.79 -6.45
N ALA A 7 25.07 17.34 -6.07
CA ALA A 7 25.10 15.97 -5.81
C ALA A 7 24.22 15.70 -4.69
N GLY A 8 24.06 16.65 -3.92
CA GLY A 8 23.26 16.42 -2.82
C GLY A 8 21.82 16.32 -3.14
N CYS A 9 21.49 16.60 -4.28
CA CYS A 9 20.18 16.47 -4.62
C CYS A 9 19.86 15.12 -4.61
N PRO A 10 19.24 14.74 -3.72
CA PRO A 10 19.11 13.49 -3.56
C PRO A 10 18.07 12.86 -3.99
N GLY A 11 17.87 12.14 -3.71
CA GLY A 11 16.89 11.55 -3.75
C GLY A 11 15.99 11.58 -4.79
N PRO A 12 16.28 12.01 -5.89
CA PRO A 12 15.34 11.99 -6.93
C PRO A 12 14.93 10.57 -7.18
N GLY A 13 15.82 9.68 -7.09
CA GLY A 13 15.47 8.31 -7.33
C GLY A 13 14.51 7.78 -6.32
N ASP A 14 14.64 8.20 -5.09
CA ASP A 14 13.74 7.72 -4.07
C ASP A 14 12.34 8.22 -4.29
N ARG A 15 12.20 9.42 -4.74
CA ARG A 15 10.89 9.94 -4.96
C ARG A 15 10.22 9.33 -6.15
N LEU A 16 10.99 8.74 -7.07
CA LEU A 16 10.43 8.13 -8.25
C LEU A 16 10.26 6.64 -8.11
N LYS A 17 10.51 6.09 -6.92
CA LYS A 17 10.36 4.68 -6.74
C LYS A 17 8.91 4.31 -6.84
N ALA A 18 8.60 3.38 -7.71
CA ALA A 18 7.23 2.96 -7.94
C ALA A 18 6.70 2.18 -6.76
N ASP A 19 5.41 2.27 -6.54
CA ASP A 19 4.75 1.47 -5.54
C ASP A 19 4.64 0.02 -6.01
N GLU A 20 4.60 -0.90 -5.08
CA GLU A 20 4.33 -2.29 -5.39
C GLU A 20 2.82 -2.50 -5.29
N GLU A 21 2.25 -3.27 -6.19
CA GLU A 21 0.83 -3.57 -6.14
C GLU A 21 0.63 -4.88 -5.37
N GLY A 22 -0.20 -4.85 -4.34
CA GLY A 22 -0.54 -6.05 -3.59
C GLY A 22 -1.92 -6.54 -3.98
N TYR A 23 -2.19 -7.81 -3.71
CA TYR A 23 -3.47 -8.40 -4.01
C TYR A 23 -4.19 -8.72 -2.71
N VAL A 24 -5.49 -8.54 -2.70
CA VAL A 24 -6.30 -8.75 -1.51
C VAL A 24 -6.95 -10.13 -1.55
N THR A 25 -6.90 -10.82 -0.43
CA THR A 25 -7.60 -12.08 -0.26
C THR A 25 -8.23 -12.06 1.13
N THR A 26 -9.15 -12.96 1.38
CA THR A 26 -9.71 -13.09 2.72
C THR A 26 -9.26 -14.43 3.30
N VAL A 27 -8.90 -14.42 4.57
CA VAL A 27 -8.54 -15.64 5.27
C VAL A 27 -9.34 -15.61 6.57
N ASN A 28 -10.28 -16.50 6.69
CA ASN A 28 -11.25 -16.47 7.77
C ASN A 28 -12.00 -15.13 7.67
N ASN A 29 -11.95 -14.28 8.63
CA ASN A 29 -12.59 -12.98 8.53
C ASN A 29 -11.59 -11.84 8.40
N ASP A 30 -10.35 -12.18 8.17
CA ASP A 30 -9.32 -11.16 8.01
C ASP A 30 -9.17 -10.78 6.55
N ILE A 31 -8.84 -9.54 6.30
CA ILE A 31 -8.52 -9.05 4.96
C ILE A 31 -7.02 -9.05 4.85
N CYS A 32 -6.49 -9.81 3.91
CA CYS A 32 -5.04 -9.94 3.76
C CYS A 32 -4.58 -9.36 2.45
N PHE A 33 -3.41 -8.76 2.43
CA PHE A 33 -2.81 -8.26 1.20
C PHE A 33 -1.38 -8.78 1.07
N SER A 34 -0.96 -8.98 -0.18
CA SER A 34 0.32 -9.59 -0.47
C SER A 34 1.43 -8.56 -0.59
N ILE A 35 2.66 -9.00 -0.35
CA ILE A 35 3.82 -8.16 -0.50
C ILE A 35 4.97 -9.05 -0.95
N LYS A 36 5.71 -8.63 -1.96
CA LYS A 36 6.85 -9.40 -2.45
C LYS A 36 7.97 -9.35 -1.44
N ASN A 37 8.53 -10.51 -1.14
CA ASN A 37 9.62 -10.63 -0.19
C ASN A 37 9.27 -10.03 1.17
N GLY A 38 7.99 -10.12 1.52
CA GLY A 38 7.51 -9.45 2.71
C GLY A 38 8.16 -9.90 3.99
N ASN A 39 8.56 -11.18 4.07
CA ASN A 39 9.12 -11.69 5.31
C ASN A 39 10.41 -11.01 5.72
N ALA A 40 11.07 -10.31 4.80
CA ALA A 40 12.28 -9.59 5.13
C ALA A 40 12.02 -8.19 5.69
N TYR A 41 10.80 -7.72 5.60
CA TYR A 41 10.45 -6.36 5.96
C TYR A 41 9.69 -6.25 7.27
N HIS A 42 9.62 -5.05 7.78
CA HIS A 42 8.80 -4.72 8.95
C HIS A 42 7.69 -3.78 8.48
N LEU A 43 6.47 -4.06 8.90
CA LEU A 43 5.35 -3.21 8.56
C LEU A 43 5.34 -2.01 9.49
N SER A 44 5.51 -0.83 8.91
CA SER A 44 5.65 0.39 9.69
C SER A 44 4.36 1.19 9.80
N ALA A 45 3.50 1.12 8.80
CA ALA A 45 2.26 1.89 8.81
C ALA A 45 1.25 1.32 7.84
N ILE A 46 -0.02 1.51 8.13
CA ILE A 46 -1.11 1.16 7.22
C ILE A 46 -2.03 2.37 7.16
N LEU A 47 -2.44 2.72 5.94
CA LEU A 47 -3.46 3.73 5.72
C LEU A 47 -4.56 3.12 4.88
N ILE A 48 -5.80 3.36 5.24
CA ILE A 48 -6.95 2.82 4.51
C ILE A 48 -7.87 3.99 4.19
N ASN A 49 -8.28 4.08 2.94
CA ASN A 49 -9.12 5.18 2.49
C ASN A 49 -10.13 4.68 1.47
N ALA A 50 -11.30 5.27 1.48
CA ALA A 50 -12.29 4.98 0.45
C ALA A 50 -11.87 5.69 -0.83
N ARG A 51 -12.07 5.03 -1.97
CA ARG A 51 -11.74 5.63 -3.26
C ARG A 51 -12.58 6.88 -3.45
N GLY A 52 -11.93 7.97 -3.80
CA GLY A 52 -12.64 9.24 -3.99
C GLY A 52 -12.73 10.10 -2.74
N ALA A 53 -12.40 9.59 -1.59
CA ALA A 53 -12.46 10.38 -0.38
C ALA A 53 -11.17 11.19 -0.20
N PRO A 54 -11.25 12.36 0.45
CA PRO A 54 -10.05 13.15 0.68
C PRO A 54 -9.03 12.43 1.52
N ALA A 55 -7.75 12.70 1.26
CA ALA A 55 -6.68 12.02 1.99
C ALA A 55 -6.74 12.27 3.49
N ASN A 56 -7.26 13.41 3.93
CA ASN A 56 -7.31 13.70 5.35
C ASN A 56 -8.38 12.89 6.08
N ARG A 57 -9.15 12.09 5.36
CA ARG A 57 -10.12 11.20 5.99
C ARG A 57 -9.62 9.77 6.02
N ALA A 58 -8.39 9.52 5.63
CA ALA A 58 -7.86 8.17 5.68
C ALA A 58 -7.70 7.73 7.12
N TRP A 59 -8.02 6.47 7.37
CA TRP A 59 -7.69 5.84 8.64
C TRP A 59 -6.22 5.45 8.58
N SER A 60 -5.51 5.63 9.66
CA SER A 60 -4.09 5.28 9.68
C SER A 60 -3.72 4.67 11.02
N ASN A 61 -2.73 3.80 10.98
CA ASN A 61 -2.18 3.19 12.18
C ASN A 61 -0.69 3.01 11.96
N PHE A 62 0.12 3.58 12.86
CA PHE A 62 1.57 3.46 12.79
C PHE A 62 2.02 2.37 13.73
N ASN A 63 2.91 1.51 13.26
CA ASN A 63 3.39 0.35 14.01
C ASN A 63 2.23 -0.51 14.49
N PRO A 64 1.42 -1.02 13.56
CA PRO A 64 0.21 -1.74 13.95
C PRO A 64 0.46 -3.09 14.63
N GLY A 65 1.69 -3.57 14.63
CA GLY A 65 1.98 -4.82 15.32
C GLY A 65 1.52 -6.07 14.59
N LEU A 66 1.24 -5.95 13.31
CA LEU A 66 0.79 -7.10 12.54
C LEU A 66 2.00 -7.82 11.96
N ALA A 67 1.97 -9.14 12.06
CA ALA A 67 3.06 -9.95 11.54
C ALA A 67 2.93 -10.12 10.03
N ILE A 68 4.05 -10.31 9.38
CA ILE A 68 4.08 -10.66 7.97
C ILE A 68 4.30 -12.17 7.92
N VAL A 69 3.33 -12.90 7.38
CA VAL A 69 3.40 -14.35 7.32
C VAL A 69 3.17 -14.80 5.90
N ASN A 70 4.08 -15.59 5.37
CA ASN A 70 3.99 -16.08 3.98
C ASN A 70 3.80 -14.92 3.00
N ASN A 71 4.53 -13.85 3.22
CA ASN A 71 4.49 -12.67 2.36
C ASN A 71 3.10 -12.04 2.30
N LYS A 72 2.38 -12.09 3.40
CA LYS A 72 1.06 -11.44 3.50
C LYS A 72 0.92 -10.76 4.84
N VAL A 73 0.13 -9.71 4.85
CA VAL A 73 -0.28 -9.05 6.09
C VAL A 73 -1.78 -9.15 6.17
N CYS A 74 -2.29 -9.58 7.30
CA CYS A 74 -3.73 -9.74 7.51
C CYS A 74 -4.24 -8.72 8.52
N ILE A 75 -5.31 -8.03 8.15
CA ILE A 75 -5.93 -7.01 8.98
C ILE A 75 -7.17 -7.63 9.62
N PRO A 76 -7.16 -7.84 10.94
CA PRO A 76 -8.33 -8.41 11.57
C PRO A 76 -9.45 -7.37 11.70
N PRO A 77 -10.69 -7.81 11.75
CA PRO A 77 -11.80 -6.85 11.91
C PRO A 77 -11.69 -5.99 13.15
N SER A 78 -11.00 -6.48 14.19
CA SER A 78 -10.82 -5.70 15.39
C SER A 78 -9.93 -4.49 15.17
N LEU A 79 -9.07 -4.52 14.14
CA LEU A 79 -8.22 -3.38 13.83
C LEU A 79 -8.95 -2.45 12.88
N TYR A 80 -9.53 -2.98 11.83
CA TYR A 80 -10.29 -2.18 10.87
C TYR A 80 -11.34 -3.09 10.23
N SER A 81 -12.58 -2.65 10.22
CA SER A 81 -13.66 -3.44 9.65
C SER A 81 -14.14 -2.82 8.35
N PHE A 82 -14.13 -3.61 7.28
CA PHE A 82 -14.63 -3.17 5.97
C PHE A 82 -16.12 -3.52 5.92
N ASP A 83 -16.94 -2.74 6.62
CA ASP A 83 -18.34 -3.07 6.80
C ASP A 83 -19.31 -2.22 5.98
N HIS A 84 -18.82 -1.42 5.07
CA HIS A 84 -19.65 -0.64 4.18
C HIS A 84 -19.30 -0.98 2.75
N ASP A 85 -20.30 -0.95 1.87
CA ASP A 85 -20.05 -1.17 0.44
C ASP A 85 -19.20 -0.04 -0.12
N GLY A 86 -18.38 -0.36 -1.07
CA GLY A 86 -17.55 0.63 -1.74
C GLY A 86 -16.22 0.05 -2.14
N ILE A 87 -15.38 0.90 -2.71
CA ILE A 87 -14.01 0.53 -3.06
C ILE A 87 -13.09 1.26 -2.11
N PHE A 88 -12.16 0.50 -1.55
CA PHE A 88 -11.20 1.04 -0.60
C PHE A 88 -9.81 0.68 -1.06
N TYR A 89 -8.84 1.53 -0.75
CA TYR A 89 -7.45 1.14 -1.00
C TYR A 89 -6.69 1.16 0.30
N ILE A 90 -5.67 0.31 0.33
CA ILE A 90 -4.80 0.14 1.49
C ILE A 90 -3.40 0.51 1.05
N ARG A 91 -2.79 1.47 1.73
CA ARG A 91 -1.39 1.81 1.51
C ARG A 91 -0.63 1.34 2.73
N ALA A 92 0.36 0.50 2.50
CA ALA A 92 1.17 -0.03 3.59
C ALA A 92 2.62 0.32 3.35
N ILE A 93 3.29 0.76 4.41
CA ILE A 93 4.70 1.16 4.34
C ILE A 93 5.50 0.07 5.04
N PHE A 94 6.48 -0.47 4.33
CA PHE A 94 7.35 -1.51 4.85
C PHE A 94 8.78 -1.01 4.87
N THR A 95 9.50 -1.35 5.91
CA THR A 95 10.89 -0.90 6.05
C THR A 95 11.82 -2.09 6.23
N LEU A 96 13.03 -1.95 5.71
CA LEU A 96 14.08 -2.94 5.85
C LEU A 96 15.38 -2.17 5.91
N LYS A 97 15.96 -2.06 7.10
CA LYS A 97 17.17 -1.28 7.31
C LYS A 97 16.98 0.14 6.80
N ASN A 98 17.73 0.54 5.82
CA ASN A 98 17.68 1.90 5.33
C ASN A 98 16.75 2.08 4.14
N GLU A 99 15.99 1.08 3.77
CA GLU A 99 15.08 1.26 2.65
C GLU A 99 13.66 1.06 3.07
N SER A 100 12.76 1.64 2.33
CA SER A 100 11.35 1.46 2.57
C SER A 100 10.65 1.26 1.24
N LYS A 101 9.51 0.64 1.27
CA LYS A 101 8.69 0.53 0.07
C LYS A 101 7.23 0.66 0.47
N ARG A 102 6.43 1.05 -0.49
CA ARG A 102 4.99 1.21 -0.28
C ARG A 102 4.26 0.19 -1.13
N VAL A 103 3.34 -0.52 -0.52
CA VAL A 103 2.52 -1.50 -1.22
C VAL A 103 1.11 -0.95 -1.21
N VAL A 104 0.48 -0.91 -2.37
CA VAL A 104 -0.88 -0.41 -2.51
C VAL A 104 -1.76 -1.52 -3.01
N SER A 105 -2.86 -1.75 -2.33
CA SER A 105 -3.84 -2.75 -2.71
C SER A 105 -5.20 -2.11 -2.70
N ALA A 106 -6.12 -2.62 -3.48
CA ALA A 106 -7.48 -2.11 -3.47
C ALA A 106 -8.47 -3.25 -3.41
N LEU A 107 -9.62 -2.99 -2.84
CA LEU A 107 -10.65 -4.00 -2.72
C LEU A 107 -12.03 -3.37 -2.88
N GLU A 108 -12.97 -4.18 -3.29
CA GLU A 108 -14.35 -3.75 -3.35
C GLU A 108 -15.15 -4.57 -2.35
N VAL A 109 -15.98 -3.90 -1.57
CA VAL A 109 -16.92 -4.55 -0.69
C VAL A 109 -18.31 -4.36 -1.30
N LYS A 110 -18.99 -5.47 -1.54
CA LYS A 110 -20.37 -5.42 -2.06
C LYS A 110 -21.16 -6.54 -1.44
N ASP A 111 -22.21 -6.19 -0.73
CA ASP A 111 -23.08 -7.17 -0.07
C ASP A 111 -22.25 -8.12 0.80
N LYS A 112 -21.34 -7.57 1.56
CA LYS A 112 -20.46 -8.31 2.47
C LYS A 112 -19.45 -9.22 1.76
N ARG A 113 -19.36 -9.15 0.45
CA ARG A 113 -18.38 -9.90 -0.31
C ARG A 113 -17.23 -8.98 -0.66
N ILE A 114 -16.03 -9.51 -0.60
CA ILE A 114 -14.82 -8.74 -0.82
C ILE A 114 -14.05 -9.34 -1.97
N ARG A 115 -13.62 -8.50 -2.89
CA ARG A 115 -12.76 -8.95 -3.98
C ARG A 115 -11.66 -7.95 -4.20
N SER A 116 -10.53 -8.42 -4.67
CA SER A 116 -9.41 -7.57 -5.01
C SER A 116 -9.73 -6.81 -6.29
N VAL A 117 -9.42 -5.53 -6.31
CA VAL A 117 -9.47 -4.74 -7.54
C VAL A 117 -8.14 -4.04 -7.68
N ARG A 118 -7.87 -3.49 -8.83
CA ARG A 118 -6.59 -2.83 -9.02
C ARG A 118 -6.64 -1.39 -8.53
N PRO A 119 -5.59 -0.92 -7.86
CA PRO A 119 -5.48 0.49 -7.53
C PRO A 119 -5.41 1.30 -8.81
N ASN A 120 -5.99 2.49 -8.83
CA ASN A 120 -5.90 3.33 -10.01
C ASN A 120 -4.65 4.21 -9.94
N ASP A 121 -4.40 4.98 -10.99
CA ASP A 121 -3.18 5.76 -11.08
C ASP A 121 -3.12 6.91 -10.07
N MET A 122 -4.25 7.30 -9.51
CA MET A 122 -4.26 8.33 -8.48
C MET A 122 -3.91 7.74 -7.12
N GLU A 123 -4.06 6.44 -6.96
CA GLU A 123 -3.80 5.76 -5.69
C GLU A 123 -2.40 5.18 -5.62
N MET A 124 -1.75 4.98 -6.76
CA MET A 124 -0.52 4.22 -6.83
C MET A 124 0.45 4.83 -7.81
N LEU A 125 1.69 4.97 -7.40
CA LEU A 125 2.75 5.47 -8.26
C LEU A 125 3.27 4.30 -9.10
N ARG A 126 3.07 4.35 -10.41
CA ARG A 126 3.46 3.27 -11.30
C ARG A 126 4.73 3.61 -12.07
N PRO A 127 5.44 2.61 -12.55
CA PRO A 127 6.62 2.87 -13.36
C PRO A 127 6.25 3.68 -14.60
N TYR A 128 7.18 4.56 -14.98
CA TYR A 128 6.95 5.44 -16.11
C TYR A 128 6.61 4.67 -17.39
N GLU A 129 7.28 3.57 -17.63
CA GLU A 129 7.04 2.77 -18.81
C GLU A 129 5.61 2.27 -18.87
N LYS A 130 5.06 1.88 -17.74
CA LYS A 130 3.71 1.39 -17.74
C LYS A 130 2.73 2.52 -17.96
N MET A 131 3.07 3.71 -17.53
CA MET A 131 2.19 4.83 -17.76
C MET A 131 2.17 5.20 -19.24
N LEU A 132 3.30 5.10 -19.91
CA LEU A 132 3.34 5.38 -21.33
C LEU A 132 2.56 4.34 -22.11
N ASP A 133 2.63 3.10 -21.71
CA ASP A 133 1.93 2.05 -22.41
C ASP A 133 0.43 2.24 -22.40
N LYS A 134 -0.08 3.00 -21.48
CA LYS A 134 -1.51 3.22 -21.42
C LYS A 134 -1.98 4.32 -22.34
N GLN A 135 -1.07 5.03 -22.92
CA GLN A 135 -1.40 6.09 -23.84
C GLN A 135 -1.50 5.58 -25.26
#